data_87fed606e9976d9bf6f60760cc4893e7
#
_entry.id   87fed606e9976d9bf6f60760cc4893e7
#
_cell.length_a   1.000
_cell.length_b   1.000
_cell.length_c   1.000
_cell.angle_alpha   90.00
_cell.angle_beta   90.00
_cell.angle_gamma   90.00
#
_symmetry.space_group_name_H-M   'P 1'
#
loop_
_entity.id
_entity.type
_entity.pdbx_description
1 polymer ?
#
loop_
_entity_poly.entity_id
_entity_poly.type
_entity_poly.pdbx_seq_one_letter_code
_entity_poly.pdbx_strand_id
1 'polypeptide(L)'
;MKFVASISNDDVAALEAVHFDGRIEVVETPDALAKACKALSKERLIGFDTETRPSFKAGVTNKIALLQLSTKECCYLIRLNKLPLTREILSILSSNEIKKVGADVRNDINGLNKLRHFTANGFIDLQSEVGKYGIEDKSLRKISGIVLGKKVSKAQRLSNWEAKQLTPQQQMYAATDAWVCIEIYNKLTK
;
A
#
# COMPACT_ATOMS: atom_id res chain seq x y z
N MET A 1 5.18 -24.42 -1.37
CA MET A 1 3.77 -24.44 -1.85
C MET A 1 3.80 -24.11 -3.34
N LYS A 2 3.03 -24.80 -4.21
CA LYS A 2 3.02 -24.51 -5.65
C LYS A 2 1.80 -23.64 -5.95
N PHE A 3 2.01 -22.45 -6.49
CA PHE A 3 0.94 -21.54 -6.91
C PHE A 3 0.61 -21.72 -8.40
N VAL A 4 -0.58 -21.34 -8.83
CA VAL A 4 -0.92 -21.26 -10.26
C VAL A 4 -0.25 -20.02 -10.86
N ALA A 5 0.14 -20.12 -12.14
CA ALA A 5 0.83 -19.01 -12.81
C ALA A 5 -0.09 -17.79 -13.02
N SER A 6 -1.37 -18.03 -13.31
CA SER A 6 -2.34 -16.96 -13.54
C SER A 6 -3.74 -17.37 -13.08
N ILE A 7 -4.61 -16.38 -12.91
CA ILE A 7 -6.03 -16.53 -12.57
C ILE A 7 -6.87 -15.64 -13.49
N SER A 8 -8.02 -16.12 -13.94
CA SER A 8 -8.93 -15.33 -14.77
C SER A 8 -9.58 -14.20 -13.97
N ASN A 9 -10.10 -13.18 -14.67
CA ASN A 9 -10.85 -12.11 -14.00
C ASN A 9 -12.17 -12.60 -13.40
N ASP A 10 -12.79 -13.59 -14.02
CA ASP A 10 -14.05 -14.18 -13.56
C ASP A 10 -13.84 -15.01 -12.29
N ASP A 11 -12.77 -15.83 -12.27
CA ASP A 11 -12.40 -16.59 -11.07
C ASP A 11 -12.07 -15.65 -9.90
N VAL A 12 -11.29 -14.57 -10.13
CA VAL A 12 -11.03 -13.57 -9.08
C VAL A 12 -12.32 -12.90 -8.65
N ALA A 13 -13.24 -12.61 -9.56
CA ALA A 13 -14.52 -11.97 -9.22
C ALA A 13 -15.39 -12.86 -8.32
N ALA A 14 -15.28 -14.18 -8.46
CA ALA A 14 -16.01 -15.16 -7.63
C ALA A 14 -15.45 -15.31 -6.22
N LEU A 15 -14.20 -14.91 -5.96
CA LEU A 15 -13.58 -15.03 -4.63
C LEU A 15 -14.26 -14.11 -3.61
N GLU A 16 -14.19 -14.50 -2.34
CA GLU A 16 -14.53 -13.62 -1.23
C GLU A 16 -13.60 -12.42 -1.17
N ALA A 17 -14.15 -11.25 -0.80
CA ALA A 17 -13.34 -10.06 -0.57
C ALA A 17 -12.59 -10.17 0.76
N VAL A 18 -11.31 -9.75 0.74
CA VAL A 18 -10.53 -9.56 1.96
C VAL A 18 -10.67 -8.10 2.41
N HIS A 19 -10.73 -7.90 3.72
CA HIS A 19 -10.76 -6.59 4.35
C HIS A 19 -9.77 -6.58 5.52
N PHE A 20 -9.15 -5.42 5.72
CA PHE A 20 -8.36 -5.20 6.93
C PHE A 20 -9.29 -5.12 8.14
N ASP A 21 -9.01 -5.90 9.17
CA ASP A 21 -9.80 -5.98 10.40
C ASP A 21 -9.13 -5.27 11.60
N GLY A 22 -7.95 -4.70 11.38
CA GLY A 22 -7.22 -3.95 12.40
C GLY A 22 -7.68 -2.50 12.53
N ARG A 23 -6.93 -1.74 13.32
CA ARG A 23 -7.19 -0.32 13.55
C ARG A 23 -6.72 0.52 12.35
N ILE A 24 -7.56 1.46 11.93
CA ILE A 24 -7.21 2.45 10.89
C ILE A 24 -7.07 3.82 11.55
N GLU A 25 -5.91 4.44 11.40
CA GLU A 25 -5.62 5.79 11.88
C GLU A 25 -5.41 6.75 10.72
N VAL A 26 -6.31 7.71 10.56
CA VAL A 26 -6.13 8.82 9.59
C VAL A 26 -5.24 9.88 10.22
N VAL A 27 -4.05 10.06 9.64
CA VAL A 27 -3.00 10.93 10.16
C VAL A 27 -3.02 12.27 9.42
N GLU A 28 -3.47 13.32 10.11
CA GLU A 28 -3.68 14.65 9.54
C GLU A 28 -3.00 15.78 10.36
N THR A 29 -2.36 15.44 11.47
CA THR A 29 -1.67 16.40 12.36
C THR A 29 -0.23 15.98 12.63
N PRO A 30 0.68 16.92 12.92
CA PRO A 30 2.07 16.61 13.27
C PRO A 30 2.18 15.66 14.47
N ASP A 31 1.35 15.81 15.50
CA ASP A 31 1.38 14.95 16.70
C ASP A 31 0.95 13.52 16.37
N ALA A 32 -0.11 13.33 15.55
CA ALA A 32 -0.52 12.02 15.09
C ALA A 32 0.58 11.37 14.22
N LEU A 33 1.23 12.17 13.37
CA LEU A 33 2.34 11.71 12.54
C LEU A 33 3.53 11.25 13.39
N ALA A 34 3.92 11.99 14.40
CA ALA A 34 5.01 11.61 15.31
C ALA A 34 4.71 10.29 16.03
N LYS A 35 3.46 10.09 16.49
CA LYS A 35 3.00 8.83 17.09
C LYS A 35 3.06 7.67 16.12
N ALA A 36 2.56 7.86 14.88
CA ALA A 36 2.60 6.86 13.82
C ALA A 36 4.04 6.46 13.48
N CYS A 37 4.93 7.42 13.27
CA CYS A 37 6.34 7.16 12.97
C CYS A 37 7.05 6.41 14.12
N LYS A 38 6.75 6.76 15.39
CA LYS A 38 7.28 6.06 16.56
C LYS A 38 6.81 4.61 16.64
N ALA A 39 5.58 4.32 16.24
CA ALA A 39 5.07 2.95 16.18
C ALA A 39 5.73 2.17 15.03
N LEU A 40 5.71 2.73 13.83
CA LEU A 40 6.26 2.11 12.62
C LEU A 40 7.77 1.85 12.70
N SER A 41 8.54 2.71 13.41
CA SER A 41 9.99 2.54 13.58
C SER A 41 10.39 1.28 14.38
N LYS A 42 9.45 0.65 15.07
CA LYS A 42 9.67 -0.60 15.83
C LYS A 42 9.44 -1.85 14.99
N GLU A 43 8.84 -1.70 13.82
CA GLU A 43 8.48 -2.81 12.94
C GLU A 43 9.67 -3.26 12.09
N ARG A 44 9.67 -4.54 11.70
CA ARG A 44 10.61 -5.11 10.73
C ARG A 44 10.00 -5.27 9.34
N LEU A 45 8.67 -5.29 9.27
CA LEU A 45 7.91 -5.50 8.05
C LEU A 45 6.62 -4.68 8.11
N ILE A 46 6.42 -3.81 7.14
CA ILE A 46 5.20 -3.02 6.99
C ILE A 46 4.66 -3.12 5.56
N GLY A 47 3.36 -3.00 5.42
CA GLY A 47 2.70 -2.84 4.13
C GLY A 47 2.80 -1.39 3.66
N PHE A 48 2.89 -1.22 2.35
CA PHE A 48 3.11 0.08 1.73
C PHE A 48 2.25 0.22 0.49
N ASP A 49 1.59 1.37 0.37
CA ASP A 49 0.86 1.78 -0.83
C ASP A 49 0.73 3.30 -0.89
N THR A 50 0.33 3.86 -2.03
CA THR A 50 0.03 5.29 -2.18
C THR A 50 -1.21 5.51 -3.02
N GLU A 51 -1.91 6.63 -2.76
CA GLU A 51 -3.07 7.03 -3.54
C GLU A 51 -2.95 8.44 -4.08
N THR A 52 -3.38 8.59 -5.31
CA THR A 52 -3.38 9.86 -6.03
C THR A 52 -4.78 10.17 -6.53
N ARG A 53 -5.24 11.41 -6.39
CA ARG A 53 -6.49 11.83 -7.01
C ARG A 53 -6.41 11.56 -8.52
N PRO A 54 -7.40 10.89 -9.13
CA PRO A 54 -7.40 10.62 -10.55
C PRO A 54 -7.42 11.92 -11.37
N SER A 55 -6.73 11.92 -12.50
CA SER A 55 -6.83 12.97 -13.52
C SER A 55 -7.48 12.41 -14.77
N PHE A 56 -8.48 13.11 -15.27
CA PHE A 56 -9.15 12.79 -16.53
C PHE A 56 -8.65 13.64 -17.70
N LYS A 57 -7.60 14.48 -17.47
CA LYS A 57 -6.93 15.26 -18.52
C LYS A 57 -5.66 14.54 -18.95
N ALA A 58 -5.50 14.35 -20.27
CA ALA A 58 -4.28 13.77 -20.82
C ALA A 58 -3.05 14.60 -20.43
N GLY A 59 -1.96 13.93 -20.03
CA GLY A 59 -0.71 14.55 -19.61
C GLY A 59 -0.70 15.21 -18.24
N VAL A 60 -1.82 15.20 -17.50
CA VAL A 60 -1.89 15.74 -16.14
C VAL A 60 -1.81 14.61 -15.13
N THR A 61 -0.80 14.64 -14.26
CA THR A 61 -0.65 13.76 -13.10
C THR A 61 -0.77 14.56 -11.83
N ASN A 62 -1.64 14.13 -10.91
CA ASN A 62 -1.74 14.72 -9.58
C ASN A 62 -0.61 14.21 -8.68
N LYS A 63 -0.32 14.94 -7.61
CA LYS A 63 0.62 14.52 -6.57
C LYS A 63 0.00 13.40 -5.73
N ILE A 64 0.84 12.60 -5.08
CA ILE A 64 0.37 11.64 -4.08
C ILE A 64 -0.32 12.40 -2.96
N ALA A 65 -1.57 12.02 -2.68
CA ALA A 65 -2.41 12.61 -1.64
C ALA A 65 -2.41 11.79 -0.34
N LEU A 66 -2.19 10.49 -0.44
CA LEU A 66 -2.22 9.56 0.69
C LEU A 66 -1.03 8.60 0.62
N LEU A 67 -0.38 8.39 1.76
CA LEU A 67 0.62 7.35 1.97
C LEU A 67 0.06 6.37 3.00
N GLN A 68 -0.05 5.11 2.65
CA GLN A 68 -0.47 4.04 3.54
C GLN A 68 0.75 3.27 4.06
N LEU A 69 0.90 3.21 5.37
CA LEU A 69 1.88 2.37 6.05
C LEU A 69 1.15 1.48 7.07
N SER A 70 1.12 0.18 6.81
CA SER A 70 0.38 -0.77 7.64
C SER A 70 1.30 -1.69 8.42
N THR A 71 0.98 -1.91 9.68
CA THR A 71 1.41 -3.09 10.44
C THR A 71 0.35 -4.19 10.29
N LYS A 72 0.49 -5.32 10.99
CA LYS A 72 -0.57 -6.33 11.03
C LYS A 72 -1.84 -5.85 11.74
N GLU A 73 -1.70 -4.94 12.70
CA GLU A 73 -2.77 -4.54 13.63
C GLU A 73 -3.26 -3.13 13.41
N CYS A 74 -2.46 -2.27 12.77
CA CYS A 74 -2.81 -0.87 12.56
C CYS A 74 -2.31 -0.37 11.21
N CYS A 75 -3.18 0.28 10.46
CA CYS A 75 -2.82 0.99 9.23
C CYS A 75 -2.90 2.50 9.45
N TYR A 76 -1.80 3.18 9.13
CA TYR A 76 -1.67 4.64 9.19
C TYR A 76 -1.90 5.23 7.80
N LEU A 77 -2.97 5.99 7.65
CA LEU A 77 -3.36 6.70 6.43
C LEU A 77 -2.86 8.14 6.50
N ILE A 78 -1.62 8.38 6.06
CA ILE A 78 -0.92 9.67 6.17
C ILE A 78 -1.34 10.57 5.02
N ARG A 79 -2.04 11.66 5.32
CA ARG A 79 -2.61 12.60 4.35
C ARG A 79 -1.54 13.59 3.85
N LEU A 80 -0.85 13.23 2.75
CA LEU A 80 0.23 14.06 2.18
C LEU A 80 -0.25 15.34 1.50
N ASN A 81 -1.56 15.48 1.27
CA ASN A 81 -2.17 16.75 0.88
C ASN A 81 -2.38 17.72 2.06
N LYS A 82 -2.15 17.28 3.31
CA LYS A 82 -2.25 18.08 4.53
C LYS A 82 -0.94 18.16 5.31
N LEU A 83 -0.10 17.14 5.19
CA LEU A 83 1.17 17.00 5.91
C LEU A 83 2.33 16.86 4.92
N PRO A 84 3.49 17.48 5.18
CA PRO A 84 4.68 17.25 4.38
C PRO A 84 5.29 15.87 4.67
N LEU A 85 6.12 15.39 3.76
CA LEU A 85 7.04 14.27 4.03
C LEU A 85 8.12 14.74 5.02
N THR A 86 7.93 14.44 6.29
CA THR A 86 8.86 14.83 7.36
C THR A 86 10.11 13.95 7.37
N ARG A 87 11.13 14.33 8.16
CA ARG A 87 12.36 13.53 8.30
C ARG A 87 12.06 12.16 8.92
N GLU A 88 11.10 12.07 9.82
CA GLU A 88 10.68 10.84 10.49
C GLU A 88 10.09 9.85 9.48
N ILE A 89 9.19 10.30 8.58
CA ILE A 89 8.67 9.45 7.49
C ILE A 89 9.82 9.01 6.58
N LEU A 90 10.67 9.94 6.16
CA LEU A 90 11.79 9.63 5.28
C LEU A 90 12.77 8.65 5.93
N SER A 91 12.99 8.72 7.25
CA SER A 91 13.80 7.75 7.98
C SER A 91 13.25 6.33 7.85
N ILE A 92 11.92 6.16 7.92
CA ILE A 92 11.26 4.86 7.71
C ILE A 92 11.42 4.40 6.25
N LEU A 93 11.14 5.29 5.29
CA LEU A 93 11.21 4.96 3.86
C LEU A 93 12.65 4.68 3.38
N SER A 94 13.65 5.25 4.03
CA SER A 94 15.08 5.05 3.72
C SER A 94 15.74 3.93 4.54
N SER A 95 15.03 3.31 5.47
CA SER A 95 15.58 2.26 6.34
C SER A 95 15.73 0.92 5.59
N ASN A 96 16.89 0.27 5.71
CA ASN A 96 17.08 -1.12 5.31
C ASN A 96 16.53 -2.13 6.31
N GLU A 97 16.40 -1.72 7.59
CA GLU A 97 15.95 -2.57 8.69
C GLU A 97 14.43 -2.80 8.66
N ILE A 98 13.71 -1.84 8.11
CA ILE A 98 12.25 -1.92 7.96
C ILE A 98 11.95 -2.28 6.51
N LYS A 99 11.43 -3.48 6.26
CA LYS A 99 10.96 -3.89 4.94
C LYS A 99 9.59 -3.27 4.66
N LYS A 100 9.45 -2.61 3.51
CA LYS A 100 8.20 -2.03 3.00
C LYS A 100 7.74 -2.86 1.82
N VAL A 101 6.63 -3.58 1.97
CA VAL A 101 6.08 -4.46 0.92
C VAL A 101 4.89 -3.79 0.27
N GLY A 102 4.91 -3.67 -1.04
CA GLY A 102 3.85 -3.08 -1.84
C GLY A 102 3.72 -3.73 -3.22
N ALA A 103 2.83 -3.22 -4.04
CA ALA A 103 2.68 -3.62 -5.44
C ALA A 103 2.83 -2.38 -6.33
N ASP A 104 3.68 -2.47 -7.37
CA ASP A 104 4.08 -1.31 -8.23
C ASP A 104 4.86 -0.22 -7.47
N VAL A 105 5.69 -0.65 -6.53
CA VAL A 105 6.44 0.20 -5.58
C VAL A 105 7.30 1.25 -6.27
N ARG A 106 7.83 0.96 -7.47
CA ARG A 106 8.69 1.89 -8.22
C ARG A 106 7.95 3.18 -8.58
N ASN A 107 6.70 3.09 -9.01
CA ASN A 107 5.90 4.25 -9.36
C ASN A 107 5.55 5.09 -8.13
N ASP A 108 5.25 4.46 -7.00
CA ASP A 108 4.98 5.13 -5.74
C ASP A 108 6.21 5.88 -5.22
N ILE A 109 7.38 5.24 -5.22
CA ILE A 109 8.65 5.88 -4.83
C ILE A 109 8.94 7.09 -5.73
N ASN A 110 8.75 6.97 -7.04
CA ASN A 110 8.92 8.08 -7.96
C ASN A 110 7.96 9.25 -7.66
N GLY A 111 6.71 8.93 -7.31
CA GLY A 111 5.73 9.91 -6.90
C GLY A 111 6.09 10.62 -5.60
N LEU A 112 6.54 9.88 -4.59
CA LEU A 112 7.01 10.44 -3.31
C LEU A 112 8.26 11.30 -3.48
N ASN A 113 9.21 10.90 -4.33
CA ASN A 113 10.42 11.69 -4.64
C ASN A 113 10.10 13.03 -5.32
N LYS A 114 8.98 13.15 -6.04
CA LYS A 114 8.50 14.44 -6.56
C LYS A 114 8.01 15.39 -5.45
N LEU A 115 7.60 14.85 -4.29
CA LEU A 115 7.23 15.65 -3.13
C LEU A 115 8.47 16.07 -2.32
N ARG A 116 9.34 15.12 -2.05
CA ARG A 116 10.61 15.33 -1.35
C ARG A 116 11.57 14.21 -1.66
N HIS A 117 12.79 14.56 -2.07
CA HIS A 117 13.82 13.59 -2.43
C HIS A 117 14.29 12.76 -1.22
N PHE A 118 14.44 11.45 -1.42
CA PHE A 118 15.02 10.50 -0.47
C PHE A 118 15.59 9.29 -1.20
N THR A 119 16.48 8.57 -0.54
CA THR A 119 16.99 7.28 -1.03
C THR A 119 16.12 6.16 -0.49
N ALA A 120 15.37 5.51 -1.38
CA ALA A 120 14.49 4.41 -1.02
C ALA A 120 15.29 3.14 -0.73
N ASN A 121 15.13 2.56 0.46
CA ASN A 121 15.79 1.32 0.86
C ASN A 121 14.77 0.37 1.51
N GLY A 122 15.05 -0.95 1.50
CA GLY A 122 14.23 -1.97 2.16
C GLY A 122 12.85 -2.18 1.52
N PHE A 123 12.62 -1.71 0.29
CA PHE A 123 11.38 -1.96 -0.43
C PHE A 123 11.36 -3.32 -1.11
N ILE A 124 10.20 -3.96 -1.08
CA ILE A 124 9.91 -5.23 -1.75
C ILE A 124 8.69 -5.01 -2.62
N ASP A 125 8.86 -5.18 -3.94
CA ASP A 125 7.76 -5.11 -4.90
C ASP A 125 7.20 -6.50 -5.17
N LEU A 126 5.95 -6.72 -4.77
CA LEU A 126 5.27 -8.00 -4.99
C LEU A 126 5.17 -8.38 -6.47
N GLN A 127 5.08 -7.39 -7.37
CA GLN A 127 5.04 -7.66 -8.81
C GLN A 127 6.33 -8.36 -9.31
N SER A 128 7.46 -8.06 -8.70
CA SER A 128 8.73 -8.72 -8.99
C SER A 128 8.91 -9.99 -8.16
N GLU A 129 8.50 -9.96 -6.88
CA GLU A 129 8.71 -11.05 -5.94
C GLU A 129 7.96 -12.33 -6.34
N VAL A 130 6.69 -12.20 -6.77
CA VAL A 130 5.82 -13.34 -7.11
C VAL A 130 6.36 -14.19 -8.27
N GLY A 131 7.17 -13.62 -9.16
CA GLY A 131 7.81 -14.35 -10.24
C GLY A 131 8.72 -15.50 -9.76
N LYS A 132 9.33 -15.37 -8.59
CA LYS A 132 10.15 -16.43 -7.96
C LYS A 132 9.34 -17.67 -7.60
N TYR A 133 8.02 -17.54 -7.50
CA TYR A 133 7.07 -18.59 -7.15
C TYR A 133 6.25 -19.07 -8.35
N GLY A 134 6.65 -18.66 -9.58
CA GLY A 134 5.98 -19.06 -10.83
C GLY A 134 4.68 -18.31 -11.13
N ILE A 135 4.39 -17.20 -10.41
CA ILE A 135 3.21 -16.38 -10.65
C ILE A 135 3.54 -15.31 -11.70
N GLU A 136 2.75 -15.23 -12.77
CA GLU A 136 2.92 -14.32 -13.89
C GLU A 136 2.04 -13.05 -13.74
N ASP A 137 0.89 -13.17 -13.08
CA ASP A 137 -0.02 -12.05 -12.83
C ASP A 137 0.64 -11.00 -11.91
N LYS A 138 0.45 -9.70 -12.26
CA LYS A 138 1.12 -8.58 -11.57
C LYS A 138 0.16 -7.66 -10.79
N SER A 139 -1.15 -7.71 -11.06
CA SER A 139 -2.08 -6.86 -10.31
C SER A 139 -2.27 -7.39 -8.88
N LEU A 140 -2.26 -6.51 -7.88
CA LEU A 140 -2.46 -6.86 -6.48
C LEU A 140 -3.71 -7.73 -6.26
N ARG A 141 -4.80 -7.41 -6.97
CA ARG A 141 -6.05 -8.19 -6.91
C ARG A 141 -5.86 -9.65 -7.33
N LYS A 142 -5.14 -9.90 -8.43
CA LYS A 142 -4.88 -11.26 -8.92
C LYS A 142 -3.85 -11.99 -8.08
N ILE A 143 -2.79 -11.29 -7.66
CA ILE A 143 -1.79 -11.84 -6.73
C ILE A 143 -2.47 -12.28 -5.42
N SER A 144 -3.35 -11.45 -4.85
CA SER A 144 -4.15 -11.80 -3.67
C SER A 144 -5.03 -13.02 -3.92
N GLY A 145 -5.69 -13.08 -5.08
CA GLY A 145 -6.49 -14.24 -5.50
C GLY A 145 -5.69 -15.53 -5.55
N ILE A 146 -4.52 -15.50 -6.18
CA ILE A 146 -3.63 -16.66 -6.32
C ILE A 146 -3.04 -17.10 -4.97
N VAL A 147 -2.52 -16.15 -4.20
CA VAL A 147 -1.74 -16.45 -2.98
C VAL A 147 -2.63 -16.68 -1.77
N LEU A 148 -3.67 -15.88 -1.59
CA LEU A 148 -4.55 -15.91 -0.41
C LEU A 148 -5.90 -16.58 -0.67
N GLY A 149 -6.30 -16.80 -1.92
CA GLY A 149 -7.64 -17.26 -2.27
C GLY A 149 -8.73 -16.21 -2.02
N LYS A 150 -8.37 -14.92 -1.91
CA LYS A 150 -9.26 -13.81 -1.63
C LYS A 150 -8.95 -12.62 -2.54
N LYS A 151 -9.98 -11.84 -2.91
CA LYS A 151 -9.78 -10.67 -3.76
C LYS A 151 -9.73 -9.38 -2.95
N VAL A 152 -8.91 -8.41 -3.40
CA VAL A 152 -9.01 -7.02 -2.96
C VAL A 152 -10.04 -6.27 -3.81
N SER A 153 -10.72 -5.30 -3.22
CA SER A 153 -11.70 -4.46 -3.90
C SER A 153 -10.98 -3.48 -4.85
N LYS A 154 -11.64 -3.03 -5.91
CA LYS A 154 -11.22 -1.91 -6.77
C LYS A 154 -12.17 -0.71 -6.66
N ALA A 155 -13.13 -0.74 -5.73
CA ALA A 155 -14.25 0.18 -5.70
C ALA A 155 -13.83 1.65 -5.50
N GLN A 156 -12.73 1.91 -4.78
CA GLN A 156 -12.27 3.25 -4.45
C GLN A 156 -11.08 3.74 -5.28
N ARG A 157 -10.60 2.96 -6.25
CA ARG A 157 -9.41 3.30 -7.06
C ARG A 157 -9.47 4.68 -7.72
N LEU A 158 -10.65 5.13 -8.13
CA LEU A 158 -10.87 6.42 -8.78
C LEU A 158 -11.52 7.45 -7.84
N SER A 159 -11.33 7.29 -6.54
CA SER A 159 -11.85 8.21 -5.52
C SER A 159 -11.08 9.53 -5.46
N ASN A 160 -11.72 10.55 -4.90
CA ASN A 160 -11.04 11.80 -4.59
C ASN A 160 -10.24 11.67 -3.30
N TRP A 161 -8.97 11.29 -3.41
CA TRP A 161 -8.05 11.14 -2.29
C TRP A 161 -7.63 12.48 -1.65
N GLU A 162 -7.93 13.61 -2.27
CA GLU A 162 -7.73 14.96 -1.73
C GLU A 162 -8.98 15.51 -1.01
N ALA A 163 -10.05 14.73 -0.86
CA ALA A 163 -11.28 15.13 -0.18
C ALA A 163 -10.96 15.66 1.24
N LYS A 164 -11.79 16.59 1.75
CA LYS A 164 -11.62 17.16 3.10
C LYS A 164 -11.55 16.06 4.17
N GLN A 165 -12.37 15.03 4.04
CA GLN A 165 -12.37 13.84 4.89
C GLN A 165 -12.46 12.60 4.02
N LEU A 166 -11.75 11.52 4.39
CA LEU A 166 -11.88 10.22 3.76
C LEU A 166 -13.12 9.51 4.31
N THR A 167 -13.92 8.95 3.41
CA THR A 167 -15.06 8.11 3.81
C THR A 167 -14.58 6.81 4.46
N PRO A 168 -15.42 6.13 5.27
CA PRO A 168 -15.06 4.82 5.82
C PRO A 168 -14.68 3.80 4.73
N GLN A 169 -15.33 3.85 3.57
CA GLN A 169 -15.04 2.98 2.42
C GLN A 169 -13.65 3.26 1.83
N GLN A 170 -13.26 4.54 1.69
CA GLN A 170 -11.91 4.91 1.26
C GLN A 170 -10.86 4.46 2.27
N GLN A 171 -11.10 4.67 3.57
CA GLN A 171 -10.18 4.25 4.63
C GLN A 171 -9.98 2.74 4.62
N MET A 172 -11.06 1.96 4.54
CA MET A 172 -11.00 0.50 4.48
C MET A 172 -10.26 0.02 3.23
N TYR A 173 -10.55 0.61 2.08
CA TYR A 173 -9.88 0.29 0.82
C TYR A 173 -8.36 0.50 0.93
N ALA A 174 -7.94 1.71 1.32
CA ALA A 174 -6.53 2.07 1.41
C ALA A 174 -5.77 1.25 2.46
N ALA A 175 -6.40 0.97 3.60
CA ALA A 175 -5.81 0.12 4.64
C ALA A 175 -5.66 -1.33 4.16
N THR A 176 -6.65 -1.86 3.44
CA THR A 176 -6.61 -3.23 2.92
C THR A 176 -5.51 -3.40 1.88
N ASP A 177 -5.33 -2.45 0.94
CA ASP A 177 -4.34 -2.54 -0.13
C ASP A 177 -2.91 -2.55 0.44
N ALA A 178 -2.61 -1.73 1.44
CA ALA A 178 -1.31 -1.78 2.11
C ALA A 178 -1.11 -3.03 2.96
N TRP A 179 -2.09 -3.39 3.79
CA TRP A 179 -1.98 -4.53 4.70
C TRP A 179 -1.91 -5.88 3.98
N VAL A 180 -2.69 -6.07 2.93
CA VAL A 180 -2.72 -7.35 2.19
C VAL A 180 -1.36 -7.69 1.59
N CYS A 181 -0.52 -6.70 1.32
CA CYS A 181 0.85 -6.91 0.85
C CYS A 181 1.69 -7.67 1.89
N ILE A 182 1.49 -7.40 3.19
CA ILE A 182 2.13 -8.16 4.28
C ILE A 182 1.67 -9.61 4.26
N GLU A 183 0.37 -9.84 4.15
CA GLU A 183 -0.21 -11.19 4.17
C GLU A 183 0.27 -12.02 2.98
N ILE A 184 0.30 -11.42 1.78
CA ILE A 184 0.84 -12.06 0.58
C ILE A 184 2.32 -12.41 0.78
N TYR A 185 3.14 -11.44 1.21
CA TYR A 185 4.58 -11.66 1.40
C TYR A 185 4.87 -12.75 2.43
N ASN A 186 4.17 -12.73 3.56
CA ASN A 186 4.30 -13.75 4.60
C ASN A 186 3.90 -15.15 4.09
N LYS A 187 2.87 -15.23 3.25
CA LYS A 187 2.42 -16.51 2.68
C LYS A 187 3.41 -17.06 1.64
N LEU A 188 4.05 -16.19 0.86
CA LEU A 188 5.05 -16.56 -0.13
C LEU A 188 6.34 -17.06 0.52
N THR A 189 6.75 -16.49 1.66
CA THR A 189 8.06 -16.72 2.29
C THR A 189 8.03 -17.76 3.42
N LYS A 190 6.88 -18.34 3.74
CA LYS A 190 6.71 -19.49 4.64
C LYS A 190 6.99 -20.80 3.89
#